data_17c85d292102508fd508c8e899f7c46b
#
_entry.id   17c85d292102508fd508c8e899f7c46b
#
_cell.length_a   1.000
_cell.length_b   1.000
_cell.length_c   1.000
_cell.angle_alpha   90.00
_cell.angle_beta   90.00
_cell.angle_gamma   90.00
#
_symmetry.space_group_name_H-M   'P 1'
#
loop_
_entity.id
_entity.type
_entity.pdbx_description
1 polymer ?
#
loop_
_entity_poly.entity_id
_entity_poly.type
_entity_poly.pdbx_seq_one_letter_code
_entity_poly.pdbx_strand_id
1 'polypeptide(L)'
;FDDRFYLEIQRHNDQNEIEFEKFNLKKSLDLEIPIIATNEVFYLDKEMHEAHDALICIGNKTYVNEKNRLKLTDQHYLKTNSEMSELFADLPEALENNYNFPLRCSYRPLFSKPILPNISSDKDGSADEILKKDSIDGLKDKFNKIFNLSDDDLENNNSYKEYKNRLNHELSIIIEMKYSSYFLIVADYIKWAKNNDIP
;
A
#
# COMPACT_ATOMS: atom_id res chain seq x y z
N PHE A 1 5.20 -2.42 -25.35
CA PHE A 1 4.51 -1.15 -25.02
C PHE A 1 4.19 -0.32 -26.25
N ASP A 2 4.85 -0.63 -27.39
CA ASP A 2 4.71 0.10 -28.65
C ASP A 2 4.86 1.63 -28.45
N ASP A 3 3.88 2.41 -28.86
CA ASP A 3 3.83 3.86 -28.77
C ASP A 3 3.40 4.42 -27.38
N ARG A 4 3.31 3.57 -26.36
CA ARG A 4 2.88 3.91 -24.99
C ARG A 4 4.01 3.92 -23.98
N PHE A 5 5.23 4.09 -24.43
CA PHE A 5 6.41 4.21 -23.58
C PHE A 5 7.04 5.58 -23.76
N TYR A 6 7.36 6.24 -22.66
CA TYR A 6 7.96 7.57 -22.63
C TYR A 6 9.18 7.57 -21.73
N LEU A 7 10.18 8.39 -22.05
CA LEU A 7 11.28 8.66 -21.14
C LEU A 7 10.99 9.95 -20.37
N GLU A 8 11.05 9.86 -19.06
CA GLU A 8 10.77 10.96 -18.14
C GLU A 8 12.03 11.76 -17.84
N ILE A 9 11.91 13.09 -17.89
CA ILE A 9 12.95 14.03 -17.50
C ILE A 9 12.43 14.89 -16.36
N GLN A 10 13.22 14.98 -15.30
CA GLN A 10 12.94 15.78 -14.10
C GLN A 10 14.14 16.69 -13.82
N ARG A 11 13.88 17.88 -13.28
CA ARG A 11 14.90 18.89 -12.97
C ARG A 11 14.66 19.50 -11.59
N HIS A 12 15.29 18.92 -10.58
CA HIS A 12 15.21 19.40 -9.18
C HIS A 12 16.57 19.93 -8.67
N ASN A 13 17.53 20.20 -9.55
CA ASN A 13 18.90 20.57 -9.21
C ASN A 13 19.66 19.48 -8.42
N ASP A 14 19.31 18.21 -8.58
CA ASP A 14 20.10 17.10 -8.08
C ASP A 14 21.25 16.78 -9.06
N GLN A 15 22.44 16.53 -8.53
CA GLN A 15 23.62 16.25 -9.36
C GLN A 15 23.46 14.99 -10.23
N ASN A 16 22.70 14.00 -9.74
CA ASN A 16 22.47 12.74 -10.45
C ASN A 16 21.55 12.92 -11.65
N GLU A 17 20.70 13.93 -11.65
CA GLU A 17 19.76 14.21 -12.77
C GLU A 17 20.49 14.53 -14.07
N ILE A 18 21.64 15.19 -14.01
CA ILE A 18 22.39 15.62 -15.21
C ILE A 18 22.82 14.43 -16.08
N GLU A 19 23.39 13.40 -15.46
CA GLU A 19 23.82 12.21 -16.20
C GLU A 19 22.64 11.36 -16.67
N PHE A 20 21.58 11.30 -15.85
CA PHE A 20 20.35 10.60 -16.20
C PHE A 20 19.62 11.29 -17.37
N GLU A 21 19.51 12.61 -17.36
CA GLU A 21 18.93 13.39 -18.46
C GLU A 21 19.70 13.17 -19.76
N LYS A 22 21.04 13.26 -19.75
CA LYS A 22 21.87 12.98 -20.92
C LYS A 22 21.64 11.58 -21.48
N PHE A 23 21.54 10.58 -20.59
CA PHE A 23 21.23 9.21 -20.98
C PHE A 23 19.88 9.10 -21.66
N ASN A 24 18.82 9.69 -21.04
CA ASN A 24 17.46 9.65 -21.56
C ASN A 24 17.35 10.38 -22.91
N LEU A 25 17.94 11.55 -23.06
CA LEU A 25 17.97 12.29 -24.32
C LEU A 25 18.64 11.48 -25.44
N LYS A 26 19.77 10.86 -25.13
CA LYS A 26 20.46 9.98 -26.10
C LYS A 26 19.58 8.80 -26.47
N LYS A 27 18.93 8.14 -25.50
CA LYS A 27 18.05 7.00 -25.76
C LYS A 27 16.78 7.39 -26.52
N SER A 28 16.23 8.56 -26.25
CA SER A 28 15.13 9.13 -27.02
C SER A 28 15.49 9.25 -28.51
N LEU A 29 16.63 9.82 -28.82
CA LEU A 29 17.13 9.97 -30.19
C LEU A 29 17.45 8.63 -30.86
N ASP A 30 18.17 7.73 -30.13
CA ASP A 30 18.61 6.45 -30.70
C ASP A 30 17.45 5.48 -30.98
N LEU A 31 16.37 5.56 -30.21
CA LEU A 31 15.26 4.60 -30.20
C LEU A 31 13.91 5.21 -30.60
N GLU A 32 13.90 6.49 -30.95
CA GLU A 32 12.69 7.25 -31.28
C GLU A 32 11.60 7.20 -30.19
N ILE A 33 12.04 7.19 -28.90
CA ILE A 33 11.13 7.17 -27.76
C ILE A 33 10.82 8.61 -27.35
N PRO A 34 9.52 9.00 -27.26
CA PRO A 34 9.15 10.35 -26.85
C PRO A 34 9.54 10.64 -25.39
N ILE A 35 9.90 11.89 -25.12
CA ILE A 35 10.21 12.38 -23.78
C ILE A 35 9.02 13.13 -23.17
N ILE A 36 8.91 13.10 -21.84
CA ILE A 36 7.98 13.93 -21.07
C ILE A 36 8.74 14.67 -19.96
N ALA A 37 8.29 15.87 -19.63
CA ALA A 37 8.84 16.69 -18.56
C ALA A 37 7.92 16.61 -17.34
N THR A 38 8.41 16.08 -16.23
CA THR A 38 7.61 15.97 -15.00
C THR A 38 8.28 16.67 -13.83
N ASN A 39 7.54 16.84 -12.76
CA ASN A 39 8.02 17.39 -11.51
C ASN A 39 7.53 16.51 -10.36
N GLU A 40 8.44 15.95 -9.59
CA GLU A 40 8.10 15.21 -8.38
C GLU A 40 7.76 16.20 -7.27
N VAL A 41 6.50 16.24 -6.87
CA VAL A 41 5.98 17.22 -5.94
C VAL A 41 5.74 16.61 -4.56
N PHE A 42 6.39 17.16 -3.53
CA PHE A 42 6.19 16.77 -2.15
C PHE A 42 5.50 17.84 -1.31
N TYR A 43 5.52 19.09 -1.74
CA TYR A 43 4.92 20.24 -1.02
C TYR A 43 4.44 21.31 -1.99
N LEU A 44 3.57 22.20 -1.50
CA LEU A 44 2.93 23.21 -2.36
C LEU A 44 3.87 24.38 -2.70
N ASP A 45 4.53 24.93 -1.71
CA ASP A 45 5.35 26.13 -1.86
C ASP A 45 6.80 25.83 -1.49
N LYS A 46 7.72 26.55 -2.11
CA LYS A 46 9.15 26.36 -1.92
C LYS A 46 9.61 26.52 -0.46
N GLU A 47 8.98 27.40 0.27
CA GLU A 47 9.25 27.69 1.69
C GLU A 47 8.92 26.50 2.61
N MET A 48 8.11 25.53 2.14
CA MET A 48 7.77 24.33 2.90
C MET A 48 8.90 23.28 2.91
N HIS A 49 9.98 23.49 2.17
CA HIS A 49 11.10 22.55 2.08
C HIS A 49 11.69 22.16 3.44
N GLU A 50 11.92 23.13 4.34
CA GLU A 50 12.49 22.86 5.68
C GLU A 50 11.54 22.01 6.53
N ALA A 51 10.24 22.29 6.48
CA ALA A 51 9.25 21.50 7.20
C ALA A 51 9.17 20.07 6.68
N HIS A 52 9.25 19.91 5.36
CA HIS A 52 9.29 18.59 4.71
C HIS A 52 10.57 17.81 5.05
N ASP A 53 11.73 18.48 5.06
CA ASP A 53 13.00 17.88 5.47
C ASP A 53 12.95 17.37 6.93
N ALA A 54 12.34 18.13 7.83
CA ALA A 54 12.10 17.67 9.21
C ALA A 54 11.17 16.44 9.25
N LEU A 55 10.13 16.40 8.42
CA LEU A 55 9.22 15.26 8.32
C LEU A 55 9.93 13.98 7.83
N ILE A 56 10.81 14.11 6.84
CA ILE A 56 11.68 13.00 6.38
C ILE A 56 12.54 12.48 7.54
N CYS A 57 13.14 13.38 8.32
CA CYS A 57 13.94 13.00 9.48
C CYS A 57 13.15 12.22 10.52
N ILE A 58 11.91 12.65 10.83
CA ILE A 58 11.01 11.94 11.75
C ILE A 58 10.70 10.53 11.21
N GLY A 59 10.36 10.42 9.93
CA GLY A 59 10.04 9.14 9.29
C GLY A 59 11.22 8.15 9.31
N ASN A 60 12.42 8.65 9.06
CA ASN A 60 13.65 7.85 9.01
C ASN A 60 14.36 7.71 10.37
N LYS A 61 13.80 8.28 11.45
CA LYS A 61 14.42 8.30 12.79
C LYS A 61 15.85 8.87 12.79
N THR A 62 16.05 9.95 12.03
CA THR A 62 17.31 10.69 11.90
C THR A 62 17.15 12.12 12.40
N TYR A 63 18.24 12.88 12.44
CA TYR A 63 18.22 14.28 12.85
C TYR A 63 18.57 15.21 11.69
N VAL A 64 18.03 16.41 11.68
CA VAL A 64 18.23 17.42 10.60
C VAL A 64 19.71 17.77 10.40
N ASN A 65 20.52 17.76 11.46
CA ASN A 65 21.94 18.05 11.42
C ASN A 65 22.83 16.86 11.00
N GLU A 66 22.27 15.66 10.79
CA GLU A 66 23.04 14.53 10.28
C GLU A 66 23.43 14.75 8.81
N LYS A 67 24.69 14.45 8.48
CA LYS A 67 25.23 14.66 7.13
C LYS A 67 24.88 13.53 6.16
N ASN A 68 24.85 12.30 6.66
CA ASN A 68 24.60 11.11 5.85
C ASN A 68 23.15 10.65 5.99
N ARG A 69 22.23 11.35 5.34
CA ARG A 69 20.79 11.06 5.35
C ARG A 69 20.16 11.43 4.02
N LEU A 70 18.97 10.94 3.78
CA LEU A 70 18.16 11.41 2.65
C LEU A 70 17.84 12.90 2.83
N LYS A 71 18.18 13.67 1.81
CA LYS A 71 17.87 15.09 1.74
C LYS A 71 17.48 15.44 0.31
N LEU A 72 16.31 16.02 0.14
CA LEU A 72 15.84 16.52 -1.14
C LEU A 72 16.26 17.97 -1.35
N THR A 73 16.20 18.43 -2.58
CA THR A 73 16.40 19.84 -2.92
C THR A 73 15.14 20.65 -2.62
N ASP A 74 15.22 21.96 -2.63
CA ASP A 74 14.10 22.87 -2.49
C ASP A 74 13.23 22.99 -3.76
N GLN A 75 13.50 22.15 -4.76
CA GLN A 75 12.82 22.20 -6.06
C GLN A 75 11.63 21.23 -6.19
N HIS A 76 11.30 20.50 -5.14
CA HIS A 76 10.18 19.55 -5.11
C HIS A 76 8.83 20.20 -4.73
N TYR A 77 8.65 21.47 -5.01
CA TYR A 77 7.38 22.18 -4.83
C TYR A 77 6.51 22.10 -6.08
N LEU A 78 5.21 22.40 -5.93
CA LEU A 78 4.27 22.44 -7.05
C LEU A 78 4.55 23.65 -7.94
N LYS A 79 5.25 23.42 -9.03
CA LYS A 79 5.57 24.47 -10.00
C LYS A 79 4.35 24.86 -10.83
N THR A 80 4.23 26.13 -11.12
CA THR A 80 3.25 26.67 -12.06
C THR A 80 3.59 26.29 -13.51
N ASN A 81 2.64 26.40 -14.42
CA ASN A 81 2.88 26.16 -15.84
C ASN A 81 3.96 27.08 -16.40
N SER A 82 4.06 28.34 -15.93
CA SER A 82 5.09 29.28 -16.34
C SER A 82 6.48 28.82 -15.92
N GLU A 83 6.64 28.39 -14.66
CA GLU A 83 7.89 27.88 -14.14
C GLU A 83 8.34 26.59 -14.85
N MET A 84 7.41 25.67 -15.14
CA MET A 84 7.70 24.48 -15.93
C MET A 84 8.13 24.83 -17.37
N SER A 85 7.46 25.81 -18.00
CA SER A 85 7.82 26.26 -19.35
C SER A 85 9.20 26.92 -19.40
N GLU A 86 9.57 27.66 -18.36
CA GLU A 86 10.90 28.25 -18.25
C GLU A 86 11.97 27.19 -17.98
N LEU A 87 11.70 26.26 -17.07
CA LEU A 87 12.60 25.18 -16.68
C LEU A 87 12.96 24.24 -17.84
N PHE A 88 12.03 24.00 -18.76
CA PHE A 88 12.18 23.12 -19.92
C PHE A 88 12.13 23.88 -21.24
N ALA A 89 12.51 25.16 -21.26
CA ALA A 89 12.51 25.99 -22.47
C ALA A 89 13.41 25.44 -23.60
N ASP A 90 14.42 24.66 -23.26
CA ASP A 90 15.32 23.94 -24.17
C ASP A 90 14.75 22.61 -24.71
N LEU A 91 13.66 22.10 -24.11
CA LEU A 91 13.00 20.83 -24.49
C LEU A 91 11.49 21.04 -24.65
N PRO A 92 11.04 21.89 -25.60
CA PRO A 92 9.64 22.22 -25.76
C PRO A 92 8.77 21.00 -26.11
N GLU A 93 9.32 20.02 -26.81
CA GLU A 93 8.64 18.78 -27.17
C GLU A 93 8.24 17.94 -25.94
N ALA A 94 9.02 17.97 -24.86
CA ALA A 94 8.70 17.26 -23.62
C ALA A 94 7.45 17.86 -22.96
N LEU A 95 7.28 19.19 -23.02
CA LEU A 95 6.11 19.88 -22.52
C LEU A 95 4.88 19.67 -23.44
N GLU A 96 5.06 19.65 -24.75
CA GLU A 96 3.99 19.33 -25.69
C GLU A 96 3.47 17.90 -25.47
N ASN A 97 4.37 16.95 -25.24
CA ASN A 97 4.00 15.58 -24.90
C ASN A 97 3.20 15.49 -23.59
N ASN A 98 3.52 16.30 -22.58
CA ASN A 98 2.73 16.38 -21.35
C ASN A 98 1.28 16.79 -21.62
N TYR A 99 1.06 17.70 -22.55
CA TYR A 99 -0.29 18.10 -22.96
C TYR A 99 -1.01 16.97 -23.71
N ASN A 100 -0.31 16.27 -24.59
CA ASN A 100 -0.88 15.20 -25.41
C ASN A 100 -1.10 13.89 -24.65
N PHE A 101 -0.26 13.59 -23.63
CA PHE A 101 -0.31 12.35 -22.86
C PHE A 101 -1.68 12.08 -22.21
N PRO A 102 -2.32 13.02 -21.49
CA PRO A 102 -3.64 12.79 -20.89
C PRO A 102 -4.75 12.54 -21.92
N LEU A 103 -4.63 13.09 -23.12
CA LEU A 103 -5.61 12.89 -24.20
C LEU A 103 -5.62 11.45 -24.71
N ARG A 104 -4.54 10.71 -24.50
CA ARG A 104 -4.40 9.29 -24.80
C ARG A 104 -4.93 8.37 -23.68
N CYS A 105 -5.18 8.93 -22.49
CA CYS A 105 -5.66 8.21 -21.32
C CYS A 105 -7.18 8.31 -21.22
N SER A 106 -7.89 7.39 -21.85
CA SER A 106 -9.36 7.41 -21.91
C SER A 106 -10.05 6.61 -20.79
N TYR A 107 -9.27 5.92 -19.93
CA TYR A 107 -9.84 5.12 -18.87
C TYR A 107 -10.34 5.98 -17.71
N ARG A 108 -11.60 5.80 -17.34
CA ARG A 108 -12.21 6.41 -16.16
C ARG A 108 -12.35 5.33 -15.08
N PRO A 109 -11.70 5.46 -13.92
CA PRO A 109 -11.90 4.54 -12.81
C PRO A 109 -13.35 4.52 -12.35
N LEU A 110 -13.91 3.33 -12.20
CA LEU A 110 -15.26 3.12 -11.67
C LEU A 110 -15.15 2.48 -10.30
N PHE A 111 -16.01 2.92 -9.38
CA PHE A 111 -16.12 2.25 -8.08
C PHE A 111 -16.69 0.85 -8.28
N SER A 112 -15.99 -0.14 -7.77
CA SER A 112 -16.45 -1.52 -7.68
C SER A 112 -16.56 -1.97 -6.23
N LYS A 113 -17.41 -2.96 -5.98
CA LYS A 113 -17.44 -3.58 -4.66
C LYS A 113 -16.13 -4.32 -4.42
N PRO A 114 -15.61 -4.35 -3.18
CA PRO A 114 -14.44 -5.16 -2.85
C PRO A 114 -14.70 -6.62 -3.23
N ILE A 115 -13.74 -7.23 -3.93
CA ILE A 115 -13.78 -8.66 -4.28
C ILE A 115 -12.97 -9.40 -3.23
N LEU A 116 -13.67 -10.07 -2.32
CA LEU A 116 -13.05 -10.96 -1.36
C LEU A 116 -13.14 -12.41 -1.88
N PRO A 117 -12.04 -13.18 -1.85
CA PRO A 117 -12.10 -14.60 -2.21
C PRO A 117 -13.06 -15.33 -1.28
N ASN A 118 -13.83 -16.27 -1.83
CA ASN A 118 -14.74 -17.10 -1.05
C ASN A 118 -14.11 -18.48 -0.82
N ILE A 119 -14.01 -18.91 0.43
CA ILE A 119 -13.46 -20.23 0.83
C ILE A 119 -14.59 -21.26 1.11
N SER A 120 -15.84 -20.94 0.90
CA SER A 120 -16.89 -21.93 1.11
C SER A 120 -16.74 -23.08 0.10
N SER A 121 -16.66 -24.31 0.59
CA SER A 121 -16.87 -25.52 -0.22
C SER A 121 -18.33 -25.98 -0.06
N ASP A 122 -18.91 -26.53 -1.11
CA ASP A 122 -20.29 -27.08 -1.07
C ASP A 122 -20.46 -28.18 0.00
N LYS A 123 -19.36 -28.67 0.55
CA LYS A 123 -19.34 -29.76 1.54
C LYS A 123 -19.25 -29.31 2.99
N ASP A 124 -18.73 -28.12 3.27
CA ASP A 124 -18.35 -27.70 4.62
C ASP A 124 -19.26 -26.60 5.19
N GLY A 125 -20.26 -26.15 4.44
CA GLY A 125 -21.17 -25.06 4.84
C GLY A 125 -20.70 -23.67 4.40
N SER A 126 -21.40 -22.64 4.85
CA SER A 126 -21.04 -21.25 4.57
C SER A 126 -19.78 -20.83 5.33
N ALA A 127 -19.04 -19.85 4.80
CA ALA A 127 -17.86 -19.30 5.48
C ALA A 127 -18.17 -18.82 6.91
N ASP A 128 -19.38 -18.32 7.14
CA ASP A 128 -19.84 -17.87 8.46
C ASP A 128 -19.97 -19.02 9.47
N GLU A 129 -20.50 -20.16 9.02
CA GLU A 129 -20.66 -21.36 9.86
C GLU A 129 -19.32 -22.00 10.18
N ILE A 130 -18.42 -22.09 9.19
CA ILE A 130 -17.07 -22.60 9.36
C ILE A 130 -16.30 -21.73 10.34
N LEU A 131 -16.34 -20.40 10.16
CA LEU A 131 -15.67 -19.48 11.07
C LEU A 131 -16.18 -19.58 12.50
N LYS A 132 -17.49 -19.64 12.69
CA LYS A 132 -18.12 -19.83 14.02
C LYS A 132 -17.65 -21.11 14.69
N LYS A 133 -17.71 -22.21 13.96
CA LYS A 133 -17.31 -23.53 14.47
C LYS A 133 -15.84 -23.54 14.86
N ASP A 134 -14.95 -23.16 13.94
CA ASP A 134 -13.50 -23.16 14.17
C ASP A 134 -13.10 -22.27 15.35
N SER A 135 -13.76 -21.12 15.49
CA SER A 135 -13.49 -20.18 16.58
C SER A 135 -13.93 -20.69 17.93
N ILE A 136 -15.11 -21.33 18.00
CA ILE A 136 -15.64 -21.93 19.24
C ILE A 136 -14.79 -23.13 19.66
N ASP A 137 -14.45 -24.00 18.71
CA ASP A 137 -13.60 -25.16 18.96
C ASP A 137 -12.21 -24.73 19.43
N GLY A 138 -11.63 -23.71 18.78
CA GLY A 138 -10.35 -23.13 19.18
C GLY A 138 -10.36 -22.48 20.57
N LEU A 139 -11.47 -21.85 20.98
CA LEU A 139 -11.63 -21.33 22.34
C LEU A 139 -11.67 -22.46 23.38
N LYS A 140 -12.44 -23.53 23.11
CA LYS A 140 -12.49 -24.72 23.98
C LYS A 140 -11.13 -25.35 24.14
N ASP A 141 -10.42 -25.61 23.05
CA ASP A 141 -9.08 -26.19 23.07
C ASP A 141 -8.08 -25.37 23.88
N LYS A 142 -8.15 -24.04 23.78
CA LYS A 142 -7.29 -23.16 24.58
C LYS A 142 -7.60 -23.26 26.06
N PHE A 143 -8.86 -23.23 26.45
CA PHE A 143 -9.26 -23.33 27.86
C PHE A 143 -8.91 -24.70 28.45
N ASN A 144 -9.16 -25.78 27.69
CA ASN A 144 -8.77 -27.14 28.11
C ASN A 144 -7.27 -27.24 28.37
N LYS A 145 -6.44 -26.68 27.47
CA LYS A 145 -4.96 -26.71 27.60
C LYS A 145 -4.43 -25.84 28.74
N ILE A 146 -5.00 -24.63 28.94
CA ILE A 146 -4.50 -23.68 29.94
C ILE A 146 -4.95 -24.06 31.36
N PHE A 147 -6.19 -24.48 31.51
CA PHE A 147 -6.80 -24.73 32.83
C PHE A 147 -6.98 -26.20 33.15
N ASN A 148 -6.59 -27.10 32.24
CA ASN A 148 -6.75 -28.56 32.37
C ASN A 148 -8.18 -28.98 32.74
N LEU A 149 -9.19 -28.33 32.08
CA LEU A 149 -10.62 -28.56 32.31
C LEU A 149 -11.14 -29.59 31.31
N SER A 150 -12.17 -30.35 31.73
CA SER A 150 -12.97 -31.17 30.84
C SER A 150 -14.03 -30.32 30.12
N ASP A 151 -14.61 -30.83 29.02
CA ASP A 151 -15.66 -30.13 28.28
C ASP A 151 -16.89 -29.85 29.15
N ASP A 152 -17.21 -30.75 30.08
CA ASP A 152 -18.33 -30.59 31.00
C ASP A 152 -18.09 -29.49 32.04
N ASP A 153 -16.82 -29.27 32.44
CA ASP A 153 -16.44 -28.23 33.40
C ASP A 153 -16.38 -26.83 32.76
N LEU A 154 -16.18 -26.76 31.48
CA LEU A 154 -16.05 -25.48 30.75
C LEU A 154 -17.35 -24.65 30.83
N GLU A 155 -18.52 -25.28 30.62
CA GLU A 155 -19.81 -24.57 30.64
C GLU A 155 -20.16 -24.04 32.04
N ASN A 156 -19.52 -24.53 33.10
CA ASN A 156 -19.68 -24.04 34.47
C ASN A 156 -18.62 -22.98 34.86
N ASN A 157 -17.58 -22.80 34.04
CA ASN A 157 -16.50 -21.85 34.31
C ASN A 157 -16.90 -20.42 33.93
N ASN A 158 -16.84 -19.49 34.88
CA ASN A 158 -17.27 -18.11 34.68
C ASN A 158 -16.37 -17.36 33.64
N SER A 159 -15.06 -17.58 33.68
CA SER A 159 -14.14 -16.98 32.73
C SER A 159 -14.40 -17.49 31.31
N TYR A 160 -14.66 -18.79 31.14
CA TYR A 160 -15.04 -19.33 29.84
C TYR A 160 -16.33 -18.68 29.28
N LYS A 161 -17.37 -18.49 30.12
CA LYS A 161 -18.58 -17.81 29.71
C LYS A 161 -18.32 -16.36 29.26
N GLU A 162 -17.49 -15.65 29.97
CA GLU A 162 -17.13 -14.27 29.62
C GLU A 162 -16.41 -14.23 28.24
N TYR A 163 -15.41 -15.07 28.02
CA TYR A 163 -14.71 -15.17 26.73
C TYR A 163 -15.63 -15.64 25.60
N LYS A 164 -16.53 -16.58 25.85
CA LYS A 164 -17.54 -17.06 24.89
C LYS A 164 -18.49 -15.93 24.47
N ASN A 165 -18.94 -15.12 25.42
CA ASN A 165 -19.78 -13.95 25.12
C ASN A 165 -19.03 -12.93 24.28
N ARG A 166 -17.76 -12.66 24.60
CA ARG A 166 -16.91 -11.77 23.81
C ARG A 166 -16.67 -12.32 22.41
N LEU A 167 -16.35 -13.60 22.27
CA LEU A 167 -16.18 -14.26 20.97
C LEU A 167 -17.44 -14.14 20.11
N ASN A 168 -18.63 -14.39 20.68
CA ASN A 168 -19.89 -14.26 19.95
C ASN A 168 -20.12 -12.83 19.46
N HIS A 169 -19.77 -11.84 20.26
CA HIS A 169 -19.85 -10.42 19.86
C HIS A 169 -18.92 -10.12 18.70
N GLU A 170 -17.66 -10.51 18.77
CA GLU A 170 -16.67 -10.31 17.68
C GLU A 170 -17.11 -11.03 16.39
N LEU A 171 -17.57 -12.27 16.49
CA LEU A 171 -18.08 -13.03 15.35
C LEU A 171 -19.29 -12.35 14.70
N SER A 172 -20.19 -11.75 15.48
CA SER A 172 -21.33 -11.03 14.92
C SER A 172 -20.90 -9.83 14.07
N ILE A 173 -19.90 -9.09 14.50
CA ILE A 173 -19.35 -7.95 13.76
C ILE A 173 -18.68 -8.41 12.46
N ILE A 174 -17.84 -9.47 12.53
CA ILE A 174 -17.10 -10.00 11.36
C ILE A 174 -18.10 -10.48 10.30
N ILE A 175 -19.17 -11.16 10.71
CA ILE A 175 -20.21 -11.70 9.82
C ILE A 175 -21.03 -10.57 9.21
N GLU A 176 -21.48 -9.59 10.01
CA GLU A 176 -22.19 -8.41 9.53
C GLU A 176 -21.39 -7.66 8.46
N MET A 177 -20.10 -7.51 8.68
CA MET A 177 -19.17 -6.88 7.72
C MET A 177 -18.84 -7.78 6.52
N LYS A 178 -19.26 -9.04 6.48
CA LYS A 178 -18.98 -10.04 5.42
C LYS A 178 -17.49 -10.36 5.26
N TYR A 179 -16.71 -10.38 6.35
CA TYR A 179 -15.29 -10.68 6.35
C TYR A 179 -14.95 -12.13 6.74
N SER A 180 -15.92 -13.03 6.90
CA SER A 180 -15.70 -14.41 7.36
C SER A 180 -14.67 -15.16 6.52
N SER A 181 -14.77 -15.10 5.18
CA SER A 181 -13.81 -15.73 4.28
C SER A 181 -12.39 -15.17 4.45
N TYR A 182 -12.24 -13.87 4.66
CA TYR A 182 -10.95 -13.25 4.91
C TYR A 182 -10.28 -13.81 6.18
N PHE A 183 -11.04 -13.90 7.28
CA PHE A 183 -10.52 -14.47 8.53
C PHE A 183 -10.14 -15.95 8.39
N LEU A 184 -10.91 -16.73 7.63
CA LEU A 184 -10.59 -18.13 7.34
C LEU A 184 -9.30 -18.26 6.54
N ILE A 185 -9.07 -17.41 5.52
CA ILE A 185 -7.82 -17.37 4.75
C ILE A 185 -6.63 -17.09 5.67
N VAL A 186 -6.75 -16.04 6.50
CA VAL A 186 -5.69 -15.67 7.44
C VAL A 186 -5.40 -16.80 8.43
N ALA A 187 -6.44 -17.45 8.96
CA ALA A 187 -6.30 -18.57 9.86
C ALA A 187 -5.60 -19.78 9.19
N ASP A 188 -5.91 -20.05 7.92
CA ASP A 188 -5.35 -21.17 7.16
C ASP A 188 -3.84 -21.04 7.01
N TYR A 189 -3.34 -19.91 6.48
CA TYR A 189 -1.91 -19.76 6.29
C TYR A 189 -1.13 -19.65 7.62
N ILE A 190 -1.74 -19.09 8.69
CA ILE A 190 -1.12 -19.09 10.02
C ILE A 190 -1.04 -20.52 10.58
N LYS A 191 -2.11 -21.33 10.44
CA LYS A 191 -2.11 -22.72 10.84
C LYS A 191 -1.03 -23.51 10.06
N TRP A 192 -0.94 -23.27 8.75
CA TRP A 192 0.05 -23.90 7.90
C TRP A 192 1.48 -23.54 8.33
N ALA A 193 1.76 -22.26 8.55
CA ALA A 193 3.08 -21.78 9.00
C ALA A 193 3.49 -22.46 10.33
N LYS A 194 2.58 -22.47 11.32
CA LYS A 194 2.83 -23.11 12.61
C LYS A 194 3.08 -24.62 12.50
N ASN A 195 2.37 -25.31 11.62
CA ASN A 195 2.54 -26.74 11.41
C ASN A 195 3.84 -27.09 10.67
N ASN A 196 4.49 -26.12 10.03
CA ASN A 196 5.77 -26.25 9.34
C ASN A 196 6.93 -25.54 10.07
N ASP A 197 6.77 -25.23 11.37
CA ASP A 197 7.78 -24.59 12.22
C ASP A 197 8.31 -23.27 11.64
N ILE A 198 7.45 -22.51 10.94
CA ILE A 198 7.75 -21.19 10.44
C ILE A 198 7.25 -20.17 11.47
N PRO A 199 8.14 -19.31 12.03
CA PRO A 199 7.80 -18.32 13.06
C PRO A 199 6.88 -17.19 12.56
#